data_be3fb37ef218ab3db227a86eaee82cc4
#
_entry.id   be3fb37ef218ab3db227a86eaee82cc4
#
_cell.length_a   1.000
_cell.length_b   1.000
_cell.length_c   1.000
_cell.angle_alpha   90.00
_cell.angle_beta   90.00
_cell.angle_gamma   90.00
#
_symmetry.space_group_name_H-M   'P 1'
#
loop_
_entity.id
_entity.type
_entity.pdbx_description
1 polymer ?
#
loop_
_entity_poly.entity_id
_entity_poly.type
_entity_poly.pdbx_seq_one_letter_code
_entity_poly.pdbx_strand_id
1 'polypeptide(L)'
;MNIDAGWLPWALVGALVFFAAGWFVARLDLKQLLIESRAMPQSYFKGLNFLLNEQQDKAIDAFIEVTKTNPEAVELQFALGSLFRRRGEVDRAIHVHQNLSERRELSVEARTTALIELAIDYQKSGLTDHSEKILSDLAARAVGTTSQQAQTLRLLLDVYVQEKNWLKAIDAATRLDAGAPEDYGTTKLSLLKRRRYQREIAHFYCELATELLSNHQQESSALGTPGTLDVANAYLDSALVADPACVRANLMRGEWQAKADQHADAIATWHKIEQQDPAFLGLAADRLLDSYRALGNGVNGLADLRNLQQHYPALDLLNAIFDATLASDGPQAAYELVKEDLRNNPTLVGLDRLLEAQILAAPQERKPDLQMLKEIVHSHSSKLAVYLCKQCGFKAKQFYWQCPACGGWETFSPRRTAEYDTANRHLARSQIEGQRLPL
;
A
#
# COMPACT_ATOMS: atom_id res chain seq x y z
N MET A 1 68.19 -46.45 -45.49
CA MET A 1 67.81 -46.29 -44.08
C MET A 1 66.56 -47.13 -43.84
N ASN A 2 66.75 -48.36 -43.40
CA ASN A 2 65.66 -49.26 -43.04
C ASN A 2 65.27 -48.87 -41.62
N ILE A 3 64.10 -48.30 -41.47
CA ILE A 3 63.51 -48.05 -40.13
C ILE A 3 62.89 -49.37 -39.74
N ASP A 4 63.55 -50.04 -38.76
CA ASP A 4 63.04 -51.28 -38.18
C ASP A 4 61.66 -50.98 -37.51
N ALA A 5 60.59 -51.49 -38.14
CA ALA A 5 59.21 -51.29 -37.71
C ALA A 5 58.81 -52.12 -36.47
N GLY A 6 59.82 -52.64 -35.70
CA GLY A 6 59.61 -53.47 -34.52
C GLY A 6 58.95 -52.76 -33.34
N TRP A 7 58.95 -51.42 -33.31
CA TRP A 7 58.31 -50.65 -32.25
C TRP A 7 56.81 -50.35 -32.52
N LEU A 8 56.31 -50.51 -33.76
CA LEU A 8 54.93 -50.18 -34.15
C LEU A 8 53.88 -50.97 -33.37
N PRO A 9 54.03 -52.31 -33.16
CA PRO A 9 53.05 -53.05 -32.36
C PRO A 9 53.00 -52.61 -30.89
N TRP A 10 54.14 -52.20 -30.29
CA TRP A 10 54.20 -51.72 -28.92
C TRP A 10 53.59 -50.34 -28.76
N ALA A 11 53.72 -49.48 -29.76
CA ALA A 11 53.05 -48.18 -29.82
C ALA A 11 51.51 -48.31 -29.90
N LEU A 12 51.04 -49.27 -30.69
CA LEU A 12 49.58 -49.58 -30.79
C LEU A 12 49.03 -50.13 -29.47
N VAL A 13 49.75 -50.99 -28.78
CA VAL A 13 49.32 -51.51 -27.44
C VAL A 13 49.36 -50.40 -26.44
N GLY A 14 50.36 -49.50 -26.43
CA GLY A 14 50.44 -48.35 -25.56
C GLY A 14 49.25 -47.39 -25.78
N ALA A 15 48.92 -47.07 -27.03
CA ALA A 15 47.80 -46.24 -27.39
C ALA A 15 46.46 -46.81 -26.93
N LEU A 16 46.25 -48.15 -27.07
CA LEU A 16 45.06 -48.83 -26.56
C LEU A 16 44.93 -48.79 -25.03
N VAL A 17 46.06 -48.96 -24.32
CA VAL A 17 46.09 -48.87 -22.84
C VAL A 17 45.79 -47.46 -22.37
N PHE A 18 46.40 -46.43 -22.99
CA PHE A 18 46.09 -45.03 -22.67
C PHE A 18 44.67 -44.66 -22.98
N PHE A 19 44.11 -45.13 -24.10
CA PHE A 19 42.68 -44.89 -24.44
C PHE A 19 41.77 -45.59 -23.44
N ALA A 20 42.03 -46.84 -23.08
CA ALA A 20 41.26 -47.58 -22.06
C ALA A 20 41.34 -46.93 -20.67
N ALA A 21 42.51 -46.47 -20.27
CA ALA A 21 42.72 -45.77 -19.00
C ALA A 21 41.98 -44.41 -19.00
N GLY A 22 42.11 -43.61 -20.06
CA GLY A 22 41.41 -42.34 -20.23
C GLY A 22 39.88 -42.52 -20.24
N TRP A 23 39.38 -43.56 -20.94
CA TRP A 23 37.94 -43.89 -20.95
C TRP A 23 37.43 -44.34 -19.57
N PHE A 24 38.24 -45.06 -18.81
CA PHE A 24 37.90 -45.51 -17.44
C PHE A 24 37.87 -44.37 -16.46
N VAL A 25 38.84 -43.42 -16.50
CA VAL A 25 38.89 -42.22 -15.70
C VAL A 25 37.69 -41.29 -16.01
N ALA A 26 37.44 -41.05 -17.29
CA ALA A 26 36.25 -40.26 -17.73
C ALA A 26 34.92 -40.85 -17.26
N ARG A 27 34.83 -42.20 -17.22
CA ARG A 27 33.63 -42.91 -16.77
C ARG A 27 33.45 -42.87 -15.24
N LEU A 28 34.55 -42.81 -14.50
CA LEU A 28 34.52 -42.64 -13.05
C LEU A 28 34.10 -41.21 -12.67
N ASP A 29 34.67 -40.18 -13.33
CA ASP A 29 34.28 -38.78 -13.14
C ASP A 29 32.82 -38.53 -13.45
N LEU A 30 32.30 -39.05 -14.57
CA LEU A 30 30.89 -38.96 -14.92
C LEU A 30 29.96 -39.66 -13.92
N LYS A 31 30.42 -40.80 -13.35
CA LYS A 31 29.64 -41.48 -12.30
C LYS A 31 29.65 -40.71 -10.99
N GLN A 32 30.75 -40.08 -10.58
CA GLN A 32 30.83 -39.22 -9.41
C GLN A 32 29.94 -37.99 -9.58
N LEU A 33 30.00 -37.30 -10.72
CA LEU A 33 29.14 -36.15 -11.06
C LEU A 33 27.65 -36.53 -11.08
N LEU A 34 27.29 -37.73 -11.59
CA LEU A 34 25.92 -38.24 -11.60
C LEU A 34 25.45 -38.71 -10.20
N ILE A 35 26.38 -39.14 -9.34
CA ILE A 35 26.06 -39.49 -7.95
C ILE A 35 25.89 -38.21 -7.10
N GLU A 36 26.73 -37.20 -7.29
CA GLU A 36 26.58 -35.89 -6.64
C GLU A 36 25.32 -35.16 -7.09
N SER A 37 24.95 -35.21 -8.37
CA SER A 37 23.71 -34.63 -8.87
C SER A 37 22.44 -35.42 -8.47
N ARG A 38 22.58 -36.69 -8.07
CA ARG A 38 21.49 -37.53 -7.53
C ARG A 38 21.39 -37.50 -6.00
N ALA A 39 22.25 -36.76 -5.32
CA ALA A 39 22.35 -36.76 -3.86
C ALA A 39 21.38 -35.83 -3.14
N MET A 40 20.34 -35.33 -3.80
CA MET A 40 19.22 -34.73 -3.06
C MET A 40 18.40 -35.86 -2.43
N PRO A 41 18.34 -35.94 -1.08
CA PRO A 41 17.60 -37.00 -0.39
C PRO A 41 16.13 -37.01 -0.87
N GLN A 42 15.53 -38.19 -0.97
CA GLN A 42 14.09 -38.32 -1.29
C GLN A 42 13.20 -37.49 -0.35
N SER A 43 13.64 -37.29 0.90
CA SER A 43 12.98 -36.43 1.88
C SER A 43 12.89 -34.96 1.44
N TYR A 44 13.85 -34.45 0.63
CA TYR A 44 13.77 -33.10 0.07
C TYR A 44 12.57 -32.96 -0.87
N PHE A 45 12.42 -33.88 -1.83
CA PHE A 45 11.29 -33.89 -2.76
C PHE A 45 9.95 -34.13 -2.05
N LYS A 46 9.94 -34.93 -0.99
CA LYS A 46 8.75 -35.10 -0.12
C LYS A 46 8.40 -33.78 0.57
N GLY A 47 9.39 -33.07 1.11
CA GLY A 47 9.20 -31.76 1.74
C GLY A 47 8.62 -30.74 0.79
N LEU A 48 9.15 -30.65 -0.45
CA LEU A 48 8.59 -29.78 -1.52
C LEU A 48 7.15 -30.18 -1.89
N ASN A 49 6.86 -31.46 -1.99
CA ASN A 49 5.51 -31.93 -2.30
C ASN A 49 4.52 -31.59 -1.19
N PHE A 50 4.93 -31.68 0.06
CA PHE A 50 4.12 -31.25 1.20
C PHE A 50 3.89 -29.74 1.20
N LEU A 51 4.88 -28.93 0.79
CA LEU A 51 4.71 -27.48 0.62
C LEU A 51 3.68 -27.14 -0.46
N LEU A 52 3.77 -27.79 -1.61
CA LEU A 52 2.83 -27.59 -2.73
C LEU A 52 1.39 -28.00 -2.36
N ASN A 53 1.24 -28.96 -1.43
CA ASN A 53 -0.06 -29.39 -0.92
C ASN A 53 -0.48 -28.66 0.37
N GLU A 54 0.15 -27.52 0.70
CA GLU A 54 -0.14 -26.69 1.88
C GLU A 54 -0.02 -27.42 3.23
N GLN A 55 0.68 -28.57 3.27
CA GLN A 55 0.92 -29.37 4.47
C GLN A 55 2.22 -28.94 5.16
N GLN A 56 2.21 -27.75 5.76
CA GLN A 56 3.41 -27.10 6.32
C GLN A 56 4.10 -27.94 7.40
N ASP A 57 3.35 -28.63 8.28
CA ASP A 57 3.90 -29.44 9.37
C ASP A 57 4.74 -30.60 8.83
N LYS A 58 4.20 -31.33 7.86
CA LYS A 58 4.91 -32.45 7.23
C LYS A 58 6.12 -31.98 6.41
N ALA A 59 6.04 -30.79 5.82
CA ALA A 59 7.16 -30.18 5.11
C ALA A 59 8.30 -29.86 6.09
N ILE A 60 8.00 -29.27 7.25
CA ILE A 60 8.97 -28.97 8.29
C ILE A 60 9.66 -30.25 8.78
N ASP A 61 8.91 -31.31 9.11
CA ASP A 61 9.47 -32.57 9.57
C ASP A 61 10.40 -33.21 8.53
N ALA A 62 9.98 -33.22 7.26
CA ALA A 62 10.80 -33.71 6.16
C ALA A 62 12.08 -32.89 5.97
N PHE A 63 12.01 -31.55 6.08
CA PHE A 63 13.19 -30.70 5.95
C PHE A 63 14.13 -30.78 7.15
N ILE A 64 13.62 -30.97 8.37
CA ILE A 64 14.43 -31.25 9.56
C ILE A 64 15.23 -32.54 9.37
N GLU A 65 14.61 -33.59 8.81
CA GLU A 65 15.30 -34.86 8.54
C GLU A 65 16.45 -34.66 7.52
N VAL A 66 16.22 -33.89 6.46
CA VAL A 66 17.25 -33.59 5.47
C VAL A 66 18.38 -32.74 6.06
N THR A 67 18.07 -31.74 6.89
CA THR A 67 19.13 -30.89 7.51
C THR A 67 19.99 -31.65 8.50
N LYS A 68 19.49 -32.72 9.15
CA LYS A 68 20.30 -33.59 10.00
C LYS A 68 21.30 -34.43 9.18
N THR A 69 20.94 -34.84 7.98
CA THR A 69 21.79 -35.65 7.09
C THR A 69 22.70 -34.80 6.21
N ASN A 70 22.28 -33.59 5.86
CA ASN A 70 23.04 -32.65 5.03
C ASN A 70 22.98 -31.23 5.60
N PRO A 71 23.79 -30.92 6.63
CA PRO A 71 23.81 -29.60 7.27
C PRO A 71 24.37 -28.49 6.38
N GLU A 72 24.96 -28.83 5.23
CA GLU A 72 25.52 -27.83 4.28
C GLU A 72 24.48 -27.29 3.29
N ALA A 73 23.27 -27.84 3.26
CA ALA A 73 22.20 -27.37 2.38
C ALA A 73 21.61 -26.04 2.88
N VAL A 74 22.26 -24.95 2.49
CA VAL A 74 21.95 -23.57 2.94
C VAL A 74 20.55 -23.14 2.52
N GLU A 75 20.16 -23.44 1.27
CA GLU A 75 18.84 -23.10 0.73
C GLU A 75 17.72 -23.77 1.52
N LEU A 76 17.97 -24.98 1.98
CA LEU A 76 17.00 -25.70 2.78
C LEU A 76 16.85 -25.09 4.18
N GLN A 77 17.93 -24.58 4.76
CA GLN A 77 17.86 -23.88 6.05
C GLN A 77 17.09 -22.55 5.92
N PHE A 78 17.26 -21.80 4.83
CA PHE A 78 16.44 -20.61 4.56
C PHE A 78 14.96 -20.98 4.42
N ALA A 79 14.65 -22.05 3.67
CA ALA A 79 13.28 -22.53 3.54
C ALA A 79 12.69 -22.95 4.89
N LEU A 80 13.46 -23.65 5.71
CA LEU A 80 13.03 -24.09 7.04
C LEU A 80 12.79 -22.90 7.99
N GLY A 81 13.68 -21.92 8.02
CA GLY A 81 13.48 -20.69 8.80
C GLY A 81 12.23 -19.94 8.40
N SER A 82 12.00 -19.79 7.09
CA SER A 82 10.78 -19.14 6.55
C SER A 82 9.51 -19.92 6.91
N LEU A 83 9.56 -21.27 6.96
CA LEU A 83 8.43 -22.10 7.38
C LEU A 83 8.14 -21.97 8.87
N PHE A 84 9.16 -21.96 9.73
CA PHE A 84 8.99 -21.70 11.16
C PHE A 84 8.32 -20.34 11.40
N ARG A 85 8.75 -19.30 10.71
CA ARG A 85 8.13 -17.96 10.78
C ARG A 85 6.65 -17.99 10.38
N ARG A 86 6.30 -18.67 9.28
CA ARG A 86 4.91 -18.79 8.80
C ARG A 86 4.02 -19.55 9.78
N ARG A 87 4.59 -20.55 10.48
CA ARG A 87 3.89 -21.32 11.51
C ARG A 87 3.75 -20.57 12.84
N GLY A 88 4.44 -19.42 13.00
CA GLY A 88 4.47 -18.66 14.25
C GLY A 88 5.56 -19.09 15.24
N GLU A 89 6.41 -20.07 14.88
CA GLU A 89 7.57 -20.51 15.66
C GLU A 89 8.76 -19.57 15.43
N VAL A 90 8.57 -18.27 15.75
CA VAL A 90 9.51 -17.21 15.37
C VAL A 90 10.88 -17.39 16.02
N ASP A 91 10.94 -17.88 17.27
CA ASP A 91 12.21 -18.14 17.98
C ASP A 91 13.08 -19.16 17.23
N ARG A 92 12.46 -20.19 16.65
CA ARG A 92 13.20 -21.17 15.84
C ARG A 92 13.68 -20.58 14.51
N ALA A 93 12.88 -19.72 13.90
CA ALA A 93 13.30 -19.00 12.70
C ALA A 93 14.51 -18.11 12.98
N ILE A 94 14.47 -17.32 14.07
CA ILE A 94 15.58 -16.49 14.54
C ILE A 94 16.85 -17.32 14.68
N HIS A 95 16.80 -18.46 15.40
CA HIS A 95 17.94 -19.34 15.58
C HIS A 95 18.55 -19.83 14.25
N VAL A 96 17.68 -20.22 13.30
CA VAL A 96 18.14 -20.70 11.99
C VAL A 96 18.83 -19.59 11.21
N HIS A 97 18.20 -18.41 11.08
CA HIS A 97 18.77 -17.30 10.30
C HIS A 97 19.98 -16.65 10.98
N GLN A 98 20.01 -16.61 12.32
CA GLN A 98 21.19 -16.16 13.07
C GLN A 98 22.38 -17.08 12.82
N ASN A 99 22.22 -18.39 12.94
CA ASN A 99 23.28 -19.36 12.65
C ASN A 99 23.81 -19.21 11.21
N LEU A 100 22.90 -18.99 10.24
CA LEU A 100 23.31 -18.74 8.84
C LEU A 100 24.10 -17.44 8.69
N SER A 101 23.71 -16.37 9.37
CA SER A 101 24.39 -15.07 9.28
C SER A 101 25.82 -15.10 9.87
N GLU A 102 26.09 -15.98 10.84
CA GLU A 102 27.38 -16.13 11.52
C GLU A 102 28.37 -17.03 10.76
N ARG A 103 27.90 -17.82 9.78
CA ARG A 103 28.76 -18.72 8.99
C ARG A 103 29.70 -17.94 8.07
N ARG A 104 31.00 -18.11 8.30
CA ARG A 104 32.05 -17.43 7.51
C ARG A 104 32.25 -18.03 6.12
N GLU A 105 31.87 -19.29 5.95
CA GLU A 105 32.00 -20.03 4.69
C GLU A 105 31.01 -19.55 3.62
N LEU A 106 29.93 -18.91 4.05
CA LEU A 106 28.92 -18.41 3.12
C LEU A 106 29.40 -17.17 2.37
N SER A 107 28.93 -17.05 1.13
CA SER A 107 29.13 -15.83 0.33
C SER A 107 28.56 -14.60 1.04
N VAL A 108 29.07 -13.42 0.72
CA VAL A 108 28.57 -12.14 1.24
C VAL A 108 27.08 -12.01 0.95
N GLU A 109 26.65 -12.42 -0.24
CA GLU A 109 25.26 -12.36 -0.67
C GLU A 109 24.35 -13.28 0.18
N ALA A 110 24.76 -14.52 0.43
CA ALA A 110 24.01 -15.45 1.27
C ALA A 110 23.90 -14.96 2.72
N ARG A 111 25.01 -14.42 3.29
CA ARG A 111 24.98 -13.83 4.63
C ARG A 111 24.09 -12.60 4.71
N THR A 112 24.09 -11.76 3.66
CA THR A 112 23.19 -10.60 3.57
C THR A 112 21.74 -11.05 3.54
N THR A 113 21.42 -12.10 2.77
CA THR A 113 20.07 -12.71 2.79
C THR A 113 19.72 -13.21 4.18
N ALA A 114 20.61 -13.90 4.88
CA ALA A 114 20.38 -14.39 6.23
C ALA A 114 20.09 -13.26 7.23
N LEU A 115 20.83 -12.14 7.14
CA LEU A 115 20.58 -10.95 7.96
C LEU A 115 19.24 -10.29 7.65
N ILE A 116 18.86 -10.22 6.37
CA ILE A 116 17.54 -9.69 5.97
C ILE A 116 16.41 -10.58 6.52
N GLU A 117 16.53 -11.91 6.38
CA GLU A 117 15.54 -12.85 6.92
C GLU A 117 15.47 -12.80 8.45
N LEU A 118 16.62 -12.66 9.13
CA LEU A 118 16.68 -12.48 10.58
C LEU A 118 15.99 -11.18 11.03
N ALA A 119 16.18 -10.09 10.29
CA ALA A 119 15.49 -8.82 10.56
C ALA A 119 13.97 -8.96 10.41
N ILE A 120 13.49 -9.72 9.42
CA ILE A 120 12.06 -10.03 9.23
C ILE A 120 11.53 -10.86 10.41
N ASP A 121 12.32 -11.82 10.92
CA ASP A 121 11.94 -12.62 12.09
C ASP A 121 11.80 -11.73 13.34
N TYR A 122 12.75 -10.82 13.58
CA TYR A 122 12.67 -9.86 14.67
C TYR A 122 11.44 -8.94 14.56
N GLN A 123 11.08 -8.48 13.35
CA GLN A 123 9.83 -7.73 13.17
C GLN A 123 8.60 -8.56 13.55
N LYS A 124 8.58 -9.84 13.17
CA LYS A 124 7.48 -10.75 13.50
C LYS A 124 7.39 -11.08 14.98
N SER A 125 8.51 -11.07 15.70
CA SER A 125 8.52 -11.25 17.17
C SER A 125 8.23 -9.96 17.94
N GLY A 126 8.11 -8.80 17.26
CA GLY A 126 7.92 -7.49 17.88
C GLY A 126 9.21 -6.85 18.39
N LEU A 127 10.38 -7.43 18.08
CA LEU A 127 11.70 -6.90 18.46
C LEU A 127 12.20 -5.92 17.38
N THR A 128 11.47 -4.80 17.20
CA THR A 128 11.72 -3.83 16.13
C THR A 128 13.12 -3.20 16.22
N ASP A 129 13.61 -2.90 17.44
CA ASP A 129 14.95 -2.33 17.66
C ASP A 129 16.08 -3.21 17.10
N HIS A 130 15.96 -4.54 17.25
CA HIS A 130 16.93 -5.48 16.70
C HIS A 130 16.89 -5.52 15.18
N SER A 131 15.69 -5.46 14.61
CA SER A 131 15.49 -5.38 13.18
C SER A 131 16.06 -4.07 12.61
N GLU A 132 15.75 -2.91 13.23
CA GLU A 132 16.27 -1.61 12.83
C GLU A 132 17.80 -1.63 12.79
N LYS A 133 18.44 -2.14 13.85
CA LYS A 133 19.89 -2.20 13.96
C LYS A 133 20.54 -2.98 12.82
N ILE A 134 20.00 -4.17 12.51
CA ILE A 134 20.53 -5.01 11.42
C ILE A 134 20.35 -4.31 10.07
N LEU A 135 19.13 -3.82 9.81
CA LEU A 135 18.79 -3.20 8.52
C LEU A 135 19.52 -1.88 8.30
N SER A 136 19.70 -1.06 9.35
CA SER A 136 20.45 0.21 9.27
C SER A 136 21.93 -0.05 9.01
N ASP A 137 22.52 -1.06 9.64
CA ASP A 137 23.91 -1.48 9.38
C ASP A 137 24.09 -1.96 7.93
N LEU A 138 23.17 -2.76 7.40
CA LEU A 138 23.20 -3.22 6.01
C LEU A 138 23.07 -2.05 5.03
N ALA A 139 22.11 -1.14 5.30
CA ALA A 139 21.89 0.04 4.48
C ALA A 139 23.05 1.04 4.49
N ALA A 140 23.73 1.20 5.63
CA ALA A 140 24.89 2.09 5.76
C ALA A 140 26.11 1.56 5.02
N ARG A 141 26.33 0.24 5.04
CA ARG A 141 27.48 -0.40 4.37
C ARG A 141 27.23 -0.67 2.89
N ALA A 142 26.02 -0.48 2.40
CA ALA A 142 25.61 -0.80 1.03
C ALA A 142 26.01 -2.22 0.57
N VAL A 143 25.89 -3.20 1.49
CA VAL A 143 26.30 -4.58 1.25
C VAL A 143 25.20 -5.33 0.49
N GLY A 144 25.63 -6.25 -0.37
CA GLY A 144 24.74 -7.12 -1.14
C GLY A 144 24.41 -6.57 -2.54
N THR A 145 23.54 -7.29 -3.24
CA THR A 145 23.06 -6.92 -4.58
C THR A 145 22.13 -5.70 -4.52
N THR A 146 21.96 -5.02 -5.64
CA THR A 146 21.00 -3.89 -5.76
C THR A 146 19.60 -4.29 -5.28
N SER A 147 19.16 -5.52 -5.57
CA SER A 147 17.87 -6.06 -5.12
C SER A 147 17.82 -6.20 -3.60
N GLN A 148 18.88 -6.72 -2.97
CA GLN A 148 18.98 -6.84 -1.51
C GLN A 148 19.02 -5.48 -0.82
N GLN A 149 19.71 -4.50 -1.39
CA GLN A 149 19.74 -3.12 -0.88
C GLN A 149 18.35 -2.48 -0.93
N ALA A 150 17.63 -2.64 -2.04
CA ALA A 150 16.27 -2.16 -2.15
C ALA A 150 15.31 -2.87 -1.16
N GLN A 151 15.48 -4.17 -0.95
CA GLN A 151 14.70 -4.93 0.04
C GLN A 151 15.02 -4.45 1.47
N THR A 152 16.29 -4.25 1.80
CA THR A 152 16.73 -3.74 3.10
C THR A 152 16.13 -2.37 3.39
N LEU A 153 16.19 -1.44 2.44
CA LEU A 153 15.62 -0.09 2.58
C LEU A 153 14.10 -0.15 2.72
N ARG A 154 13.42 -1.07 2.00
CA ARG A 154 11.96 -1.22 2.12
C ARG A 154 11.56 -1.72 3.50
N LEU A 155 12.24 -2.73 4.02
CA LEU A 155 11.99 -3.24 5.38
C LEU A 155 12.29 -2.18 6.44
N LEU A 156 13.37 -1.42 6.26
CA LEU A 156 13.73 -0.33 7.16
C LEU A 156 12.68 0.79 7.15
N LEU A 157 12.16 1.12 5.97
CA LEU A 157 11.05 2.06 5.83
C LEU A 157 9.80 1.57 6.58
N ASP A 158 9.46 0.28 6.46
CA ASP A 158 8.31 -0.31 7.15
C ASP A 158 8.48 -0.24 8.69
N VAL A 159 9.71 -0.44 9.22
CA VAL A 159 10.05 -0.23 10.65
C VAL A 159 9.82 1.22 11.05
N TYR A 160 10.40 2.18 10.32
CA TYR A 160 10.26 3.61 10.65
C TYR A 160 8.82 4.11 10.59
N VAL A 161 8.01 3.59 9.67
CA VAL A 161 6.57 3.90 9.62
C VAL A 161 5.84 3.33 10.83
N GLN A 162 6.18 2.13 11.31
CA GLN A 162 5.60 1.54 12.53
C GLN A 162 5.98 2.33 13.78
N GLU A 163 7.21 2.81 13.87
CA GLU A 163 7.72 3.64 14.96
C GLU A 163 7.30 5.10 14.85
N LYS A 164 6.62 5.48 13.76
CA LYS A 164 6.27 6.88 13.42
C LYS A 164 7.49 7.81 13.33
N ASN A 165 8.65 7.27 13.01
CA ASN A 165 9.86 8.05 12.79
C ASN A 165 9.89 8.58 11.35
N TRP A 166 9.10 9.63 11.11
CA TRP A 166 8.83 10.13 9.75
C TRP A 166 10.07 10.67 9.05
N LEU A 167 11.00 11.30 9.78
CA LEU A 167 12.25 11.80 9.18
C LEU A 167 13.12 10.67 8.63
N LYS A 168 13.30 9.59 9.39
CA LYS A 168 14.02 8.42 8.91
C LYS A 168 13.26 7.70 7.80
N ALA A 169 11.93 7.68 7.88
CA ALA A 169 11.07 7.11 6.81
C ALA A 169 11.24 7.87 5.48
N ILE A 170 11.29 9.21 5.52
CA ILE A 170 11.55 10.06 4.35
C ILE A 170 12.92 9.76 3.75
N ASP A 171 13.98 9.68 4.58
CA ASP A 171 15.35 9.33 4.10
C ASP A 171 15.35 7.99 3.37
N ALA A 172 14.79 6.94 4.00
CA ALA A 172 14.73 5.60 3.42
C ALA A 172 13.92 5.58 2.11
N ALA A 173 12.77 6.25 2.06
CA ALA A 173 11.93 6.33 0.86
C ALA A 173 12.62 7.13 -0.26
N THR A 174 13.32 8.21 0.05
CA THR A 174 14.08 9.00 -0.91
C THR A 174 15.24 8.19 -1.52
N ARG A 175 15.94 7.41 -0.70
CA ARG A 175 16.99 6.48 -1.19
C ARG A 175 16.40 5.38 -2.09
N LEU A 176 15.22 4.90 -1.80
CA LEU A 176 14.49 3.94 -2.65
C LEU A 176 14.08 4.56 -3.99
N ASP A 177 13.63 5.82 -3.99
CA ASP A 177 13.26 6.55 -5.21
C ASP A 177 14.49 6.81 -6.09
N ALA A 178 15.61 7.24 -5.49
CA ALA A 178 16.89 7.49 -6.17
C ALA A 178 17.57 6.21 -6.66
N GLY A 179 17.43 5.11 -5.93
CA GLY A 179 18.04 3.80 -6.28
C GLY A 179 17.27 3.00 -7.33
N ALA A 180 16.15 3.50 -7.83
CA ALA A 180 15.46 2.90 -8.97
C ALA A 180 16.34 3.06 -10.23
N PRO A 181 16.86 1.95 -10.83
CA PRO A 181 17.79 2.05 -11.95
C PRO A 181 17.22 2.91 -13.08
N GLU A 182 18.00 3.84 -13.60
CA GLU A 182 17.60 4.70 -14.74
C GLU A 182 17.22 3.88 -15.98
N ASP A 183 17.80 2.70 -16.15
CA ASP A 183 17.45 1.75 -17.22
C ASP A 183 15.99 1.22 -17.13
N TYR A 184 15.36 1.30 -15.96
CA TYR A 184 13.94 0.99 -15.79
C TYR A 184 13.04 2.22 -16.04
N GLY A 185 13.59 3.40 -16.35
CA GLY A 185 12.88 4.68 -16.50
C GLY A 185 11.81 4.72 -17.59
N THR A 186 11.80 3.75 -18.48
CA THR A 186 10.85 3.65 -19.60
C THR A 186 9.75 2.61 -19.40
N THR A 187 9.84 1.73 -18.42
CA THR A 187 8.79 0.73 -18.18
C THR A 187 7.67 1.32 -17.30
N LYS A 188 6.42 1.03 -17.67
CA LYS A 188 5.22 1.43 -16.89
C LYS A 188 5.33 1.05 -15.41
N LEU A 189 6.01 -0.07 -15.11
CA LEU A 189 6.18 -0.58 -13.74
C LEU A 189 7.13 0.27 -12.90
N SER A 190 8.21 0.79 -13.49
CA SER A 190 9.17 1.65 -12.76
C SER A 190 8.59 3.02 -12.46
N LEU A 191 7.85 3.60 -13.41
CA LEU A 191 7.12 4.86 -13.19
C LEU A 191 6.07 4.71 -12.07
N LEU A 192 5.38 3.57 -12.01
CA LEU A 192 4.41 3.29 -10.94
C LEU A 192 5.08 3.15 -9.57
N LYS A 193 6.26 2.51 -9.49
CA LYS A 193 7.03 2.39 -8.24
C LYS A 193 7.52 3.75 -7.76
N ARG A 194 8.08 4.57 -8.67
CA ARG A 194 8.57 5.92 -8.35
C ARG A 194 7.44 6.81 -7.84
N ARG A 195 6.30 6.86 -8.53
CA ARG A 195 5.10 7.58 -8.06
C ARG A 195 4.63 7.12 -6.69
N ARG A 196 4.79 5.84 -6.38
CA ARG A 196 4.44 5.30 -5.06
C ARG A 196 5.31 5.89 -3.96
N TYR A 197 6.65 5.92 -4.13
CA TYR A 197 7.55 6.48 -3.12
C TYR A 197 7.34 7.99 -2.94
N GLN A 198 7.19 8.74 -4.02
CA GLN A 198 6.89 10.17 -3.98
C GLN A 198 5.61 10.47 -3.20
N ARG A 199 4.57 9.67 -3.40
CA ARG A 199 3.32 9.76 -2.64
C ARG A 199 3.52 9.40 -1.16
N GLU A 200 4.22 8.31 -0.84
CA GLU A 200 4.54 7.93 0.54
C GLU A 200 5.31 9.05 1.24
N ILE A 201 6.33 9.64 0.60
CA ILE A 201 7.11 10.78 1.13
C ILE A 201 6.19 11.99 1.41
N ALA A 202 5.30 12.34 0.48
CA ALA A 202 4.36 13.44 0.69
C ALA A 202 3.47 13.21 1.93
N HIS A 203 2.98 11.99 2.13
CA HIS A 203 2.21 11.66 3.32
C HIS A 203 3.04 11.70 4.61
N PHE A 204 4.31 11.30 4.59
CA PHE A 204 5.19 11.41 5.76
C PHE A 204 5.43 12.86 6.16
N TYR A 205 5.59 13.76 5.21
CA TYR A 205 5.63 15.20 5.48
C TYR A 205 4.32 15.72 6.09
N CYS A 206 3.16 15.21 5.63
CA CYS A 206 1.88 15.54 6.25
C CYS A 206 1.79 15.01 7.70
N GLU A 207 2.35 13.83 7.99
CA GLU A 207 2.42 13.32 9.37
C GLU A 207 3.31 14.19 10.27
N LEU A 208 4.51 14.58 9.80
CA LEU A 208 5.38 15.53 10.54
C LEU A 208 4.67 16.83 10.85
N ALA A 209 3.94 17.38 9.90
CA ALA A 209 3.17 18.58 10.09
C ALA A 209 2.04 18.40 11.12
N THR A 210 1.39 17.22 11.12
CA THR A 210 0.33 16.89 12.10
C THR A 210 0.92 16.72 13.50
N GLU A 211 2.04 16.01 13.64
CA GLU A 211 2.71 15.75 14.91
C GLU A 211 3.20 17.04 15.55
N LEU A 212 3.80 17.93 14.77
CA LEU A 212 4.26 19.23 15.24
C LEU A 212 3.14 20.05 15.88
N LEU A 213 1.95 20.07 15.25
CA LEU A 213 0.81 20.82 15.75
C LEU A 213 0.12 20.14 16.93
N SER A 214 0.07 18.79 16.96
CA SER A 214 -0.54 18.06 18.08
C SER A 214 0.27 18.22 19.36
N ASN A 215 1.59 18.22 19.29
CA ASN A 215 2.47 18.42 20.44
C ASN A 215 2.32 19.84 21.01
N HIS A 216 2.16 20.86 20.16
CA HIS A 216 1.95 22.23 20.61
C HIS A 216 0.55 22.49 21.20
N GLN A 217 -0.49 21.77 20.78
CA GLN A 217 -1.82 21.86 21.36
C GLN A 217 -1.89 21.33 22.81
N GLN A 218 -0.98 20.44 23.18
CA GLN A 218 -0.88 19.94 24.57
C GLN A 218 -0.18 20.92 25.50
N GLU A 219 0.71 21.77 24.98
CA GLU A 219 1.50 22.74 25.77
C GLU A 219 0.84 24.10 25.92
N SER A 220 -0.05 24.51 25.02
CA SER A 220 -0.77 25.78 25.11
C SER A 220 -2.14 25.71 24.45
N SER A 221 -3.15 26.33 25.08
CA SER A 221 -4.56 26.35 24.65
C SER A 221 -4.84 27.24 23.41
N ALA A 222 -3.83 27.66 22.66
CA ALA A 222 -3.95 28.44 21.44
C ALA A 222 -3.17 27.74 20.31
N LEU A 223 -3.66 27.85 19.07
CA LEU A 223 -2.89 27.47 17.85
C LEU A 223 -1.44 27.93 18.03
N GLY A 224 -0.48 27.01 17.96
CA GLY A 224 0.93 27.16 18.29
C GLY A 224 1.55 28.54 18.04
N THR A 225 2.72 28.77 18.58
CA THR A 225 3.45 30.02 18.32
C THR A 225 3.55 30.26 16.79
N PRO A 226 3.53 31.51 16.31
CA PRO A 226 3.59 31.80 14.86
C PRO A 226 4.67 31.02 14.11
N GLY A 227 5.85 30.78 14.69
CA GLY A 227 6.91 29.99 14.09
C GLY A 227 6.60 28.50 13.91
N THR A 228 5.69 27.94 14.70
CA THR A 228 5.30 26.51 14.56
C THR A 228 4.44 26.28 13.32
N LEU A 229 3.51 27.19 13.05
CA LEU A 229 2.69 27.13 11.84
C LEU A 229 3.55 27.30 10.58
N ASP A 230 4.57 28.15 10.61
CA ASP A 230 5.49 28.36 9.48
C ASP A 230 6.27 27.08 9.18
N VAL A 231 6.77 26.38 10.21
CA VAL A 231 7.46 25.09 10.03
C VAL A 231 6.49 24.01 9.54
N ALA A 232 5.28 23.96 10.09
CA ALA A 232 4.27 23.01 9.63
C ALA A 232 3.88 23.25 8.17
N ASN A 233 3.73 24.51 7.75
CA ASN A 233 3.50 24.87 6.36
C ASN A 233 4.68 24.51 5.44
N ALA A 234 5.93 24.67 5.91
CA ALA A 234 7.12 24.23 5.15
C ALA A 234 7.14 22.71 4.93
N TYR A 235 6.65 21.91 5.89
CA TYR A 235 6.45 20.47 5.66
C TYR A 235 5.37 20.21 4.62
N LEU A 236 4.25 20.95 4.61
CA LEU A 236 3.24 20.80 3.56
C LEU A 236 3.74 21.24 2.17
N ASP A 237 4.60 22.27 2.11
CA ASP A 237 5.28 22.65 0.87
C ASP A 237 6.19 21.51 0.38
N SER A 238 6.95 20.89 1.29
CA SER A 238 7.79 19.73 0.99
C SER A 238 6.95 18.54 0.50
N ALA A 239 5.76 18.32 1.08
CA ALA A 239 4.83 17.31 0.61
C ALA A 239 4.38 17.57 -0.84
N LEU A 240 4.03 18.81 -1.19
CA LEU A 240 3.61 19.20 -2.54
C LEU A 240 4.77 19.20 -3.55
N VAL A 241 6.00 19.41 -3.10
CA VAL A 241 7.20 19.22 -3.94
C VAL A 241 7.44 17.75 -4.25
N ALA A 242 7.26 16.87 -3.25
CA ALA A 242 7.41 15.43 -3.42
C ALA A 242 6.30 14.84 -4.31
N ASP A 243 5.06 15.23 -4.08
CA ASP A 243 3.89 14.84 -4.90
C ASP A 243 2.94 16.04 -5.07
N PRO A 244 2.96 16.72 -6.23
CA PRO A 244 2.05 17.84 -6.52
C PRO A 244 0.56 17.47 -6.47
N ALA A 245 0.24 16.17 -6.61
CA ALA A 245 -1.12 15.65 -6.51
C ALA A 245 -1.56 15.32 -5.07
N CYS A 246 -0.73 15.59 -4.06
CA CYS A 246 -1.05 15.32 -2.66
C CYS A 246 -2.19 16.22 -2.17
N VAL A 247 -3.43 15.74 -2.28
CA VAL A 247 -4.64 16.45 -1.83
C VAL A 247 -4.62 16.68 -0.30
N ARG A 248 -4.07 15.74 0.46
CA ARG A 248 -4.00 15.82 1.93
C ARG A 248 -3.31 17.10 2.39
N ALA A 249 -2.22 17.49 1.73
CA ALA A 249 -1.48 18.70 2.08
C ALA A 249 -2.34 19.97 1.97
N ASN A 250 -3.14 20.09 0.89
CA ASN A 250 -4.04 21.24 0.73
C ASN A 250 -5.26 21.17 1.65
N LEU A 251 -5.79 19.98 1.95
CA LEU A 251 -6.85 19.83 2.95
C LEU A 251 -6.39 20.32 4.32
N MET A 252 -5.21 19.90 4.78
CA MET A 252 -4.64 20.30 6.05
C MET A 252 -4.30 21.78 6.10
N ARG A 253 -3.71 22.33 5.03
CA ARG A 253 -3.39 23.77 4.94
C ARG A 253 -4.65 24.64 5.07
N GLY A 254 -5.70 24.30 4.32
CA GLY A 254 -6.96 25.01 4.40
C GLY A 254 -7.62 24.91 5.79
N GLU A 255 -7.53 23.76 6.45
CA GLU A 255 -8.01 23.61 7.85
C GLU A 255 -7.27 24.55 8.81
N TRP A 256 -5.95 24.71 8.65
CA TRP A 256 -5.18 25.59 9.52
C TRP A 256 -5.44 27.06 9.22
N GLN A 257 -5.58 27.42 7.94
CA GLN A 257 -5.99 28.75 7.53
C GLN A 257 -7.37 29.11 8.11
N ALA A 258 -8.34 28.20 8.01
CA ALA A 258 -9.67 28.41 8.59
C ALA A 258 -9.64 28.57 10.12
N LYS A 259 -8.82 27.75 10.83
CA LYS A 259 -8.62 27.89 12.29
C LYS A 259 -7.91 29.20 12.67
N ALA A 260 -7.16 29.81 11.78
CA ALA A 260 -6.52 31.12 11.94
C ALA A 260 -7.42 32.28 11.46
N ASP A 261 -8.71 32.05 11.26
CA ASP A 261 -9.70 33.02 10.73
C ASP A 261 -9.39 33.52 9.31
N GLN A 262 -8.47 32.84 8.59
CA GLN A 262 -8.12 33.13 7.20
C GLN A 262 -9.03 32.38 6.22
N HIS A 263 -10.34 32.56 6.36
CA HIS A 263 -11.34 31.77 5.64
C HIS A 263 -11.28 31.93 4.11
N ALA A 264 -10.93 33.13 3.61
CA ALA A 264 -10.77 33.36 2.17
C ALA A 264 -9.62 32.56 1.56
N ASP A 265 -8.47 32.50 2.27
CA ASP A 265 -7.31 31.72 1.86
C ASP A 265 -7.58 30.22 1.94
N ALA A 266 -8.31 29.80 2.99
CA ALA A 266 -8.73 28.41 3.15
C ALA A 266 -9.58 27.93 1.96
N ILE A 267 -10.59 28.71 1.58
CA ILE A 267 -11.44 28.42 0.41
C ILE A 267 -10.59 28.30 -0.86
N ALA A 268 -9.70 29.29 -1.12
CA ALA A 268 -8.83 29.27 -2.27
C ALA A 268 -7.87 28.07 -2.28
N THR A 269 -7.43 27.62 -1.09
CA THR A 269 -6.58 26.45 -0.95
C THR A 269 -7.35 25.15 -1.23
N TRP A 270 -8.57 25.01 -0.75
CA TRP A 270 -9.39 23.80 -1.01
C TRP A 270 -9.84 23.71 -2.47
N HIS A 271 -10.05 24.82 -3.17
CA HIS A 271 -10.34 24.82 -4.61
C HIS A 271 -9.18 24.25 -5.45
N LYS A 272 -7.92 24.27 -4.96
CA LYS A 272 -6.79 23.60 -5.66
C LYS A 272 -6.99 22.10 -5.78
N ILE A 273 -7.80 21.49 -4.90
CA ILE A 273 -8.14 20.06 -4.92
C ILE A 273 -8.83 19.68 -6.23
N GLU A 274 -9.63 20.57 -6.81
CA GLU A 274 -10.28 20.35 -8.11
C GLU A 274 -9.28 20.04 -9.23
N GLN A 275 -8.11 20.69 -9.19
CA GLN A 275 -7.05 20.50 -10.17
C GLN A 275 -6.16 19.27 -9.85
N GLN A 276 -6.08 18.89 -8.57
CA GLN A 276 -5.28 17.74 -8.12
C GLN A 276 -6.01 16.42 -8.35
N ASP A 277 -7.14 16.24 -7.67
CA ASP A 277 -8.06 15.11 -7.84
C ASP A 277 -9.47 15.51 -7.33
N PRO A 278 -10.40 15.82 -8.23
CA PRO A 278 -11.74 16.26 -7.85
C PRO A 278 -12.54 15.19 -7.07
N ALA A 279 -12.13 13.92 -7.09
CA ALA A 279 -12.80 12.89 -6.31
C ALA A 279 -12.70 13.15 -4.79
N PHE A 280 -11.72 13.91 -4.34
CA PHE A 280 -11.53 14.26 -2.92
C PHE A 280 -12.29 15.50 -2.46
N LEU A 281 -12.97 16.22 -3.36
CA LEU A 281 -13.74 17.43 -3.01
C LEU A 281 -14.80 17.17 -1.92
N GLY A 282 -15.39 15.96 -1.90
CA GLY A 282 -16.33 15.57 -0.86
C GLY A 282 -15.75 15.66 0.56
N LEU A 283 -14.43 15.45 0.73
CA LEU A 283 -13.78 15.58 2.03
C LEU A 283 -13.61 17.04 2.50
N ALA A 284 -13.68 18.01 1.57
CA ALA A 284 -13.60 19.45 1.86
C ALA A 284 -14.98 20.11 2.02
N ALA A 285 -16.07 19.43 1.69
CA ALA A 285 -17.40 20.02 1.53
C ALA A 285 -17.87 20.80 2.77
N ASP A 286 -17.89 20.16 3.94
CA ASP A 286 -18.35 20.78 5.19
C ASP A 286 -17.45 21.96 5.58
N ARG A 287 -16.13 21.82 5.41
CA ARG A 287 -15.13 22.85 5.71
C ARG A 287 -15.27 24.09 4.82
N LEU A 288 -15.55 23.88 3.54
CA LEU A 288 -15.85 24.95 2.59
C LEU A 288 -17.09 25.73 3.03
N LEU A 289 -18.19 25.03 3.33
CA LEU A 289 -19.42 25.66 3.80
C LEU A 289 -19.20 26.46 5.10
N ASP A 290 -18.50 25.91 6.07
CA ASP A 290 -18.26 26.56 7.35
C ASP A 290 -17.40 27.83 7.15
N SER A 291 -16.40 27.80 6.26
CA SER A 291 -15.61 28.98 5.94
C SER A 291 -16.41 30.04 5.17
N TYR A 292 -17.28 29.67 4.25
CA TYR A 292 -18.19 30.59 3.60
C TYR A 292 -19.19 31.24 4.58
N ARG A 293 -19.70 30.46 5.55
CA ARG A 293 -20.56 30.98 6.62
C ARG A 293 -19.84 31.96 7.52
N ALA A 294 -18.59 31.67 7.90
CA ALA A 294 -17.77 32.55 8.71
C ALA A 294 -17.53 33.92 7.99
N LEU A 295 -17.43 33.94 6.69
CA LEU A 295 -17.34 35.15 5.89
C LEU A 295 -18.70 35.86 5.67
N GLY A 296 -19.80 35.34 6.21
CA GLY A 296 -21.15 35.87 5.96
C GLY A 296 -21.70 35.55 4.56
N ASN A 297 -21.03 34.71 3.79
CA ASN A 297 -21.33 34.40 2.38
C ASN A 297 -21.89 32.98 2.19
N GLY A 298 -22.68 32.46 3.15
CA GLY A 298 -23.19 31.09 3.12
C GLY A 298 -24.01 30.73 1.88
N VAL A 299 -24.73 31.70 1.32
CA VAL A 299 -25.51 31.52 0.06
C VAL A 299 -24.57 31.23 -1.13
N ASN A 300 -23.47 31.96 -1.24
CA ASN A 300 -22.48 31.75 -2.28
C ASN A 300 -21.76 30.40 -2.10
N GLY A 301 -21.48 30.02 -0.84
CA GLY A 301 -20.91 28.69 -0.53
C GLY A 301 -21.80 27.54 -0.94
N LEU A 302 -23.11 27.66 -0.72
CA LEU A 302 -24.06 26.64 -1.17
C LEU A 302 -24.17 26.57 -2.70
N ALA A 303 -24.12 27.73 -3.38
CA ALA A 303 -24.09 27.80 -4.85
C ALA A 303 -22.82 27.17 -5.42
N ASP A 304 -21.68 27.42 -4.79
CA ASP A 304 -20.38 26.85 -5.17
C ASP A 304 -20.39 25.31 -5.02
N LEU A 305 -20.83 24.78 -3.88
CA LEU A 305 -20.93 23.34 -3.69
C LEU A 305 -21.91 22.68 -4.66
N ARG A 306 -23.04 23.32 -5.00
CA ARG A 306 -23.97 22.82 -6.02
C ARG A 306 -23.32 22.75 -7.40
N ASN A 307 -22.49 23.74 -7.75
CA ASN A 307 -21.70 23.72 -8.98
C ASN A 307 -20.67 22.56 -8.97
N LEU A 308 -19.96 22.35 -7.87
CA LEU A 308 -19.04 21.24 -7.72
C LEU A 308 -19.77 19.88 -7.81
N GLN A 309 -20.96 19.72 -7.22
CA GLN A 309 -21.76 18.50 -7.31
C GLN A 309 -22.23 18.20 -8.74
N GLN A 310 -22.56 19.23 -9.53
CA GLN A 310 -22.95 19.04 -10.93
C GLN A 310 -21.80 18.51 -11.79
N HIS A 311 -20.57 18.98 -11.55
CA HIS A 311 -19.39 18.58 -12.33
C HIS A 311 -18.73 17.30 -11.78
N TYR A 312 -18.72 17.15 -10.47
CA TYR A 312 -18.01 16.07 -9.75
C TYR A 312 -18.93 15.41 -8.70
N PRO A 313 -19.98 14.68 -9.13
CA PRO A 313 -20.96 14.13 -8.21
C PRO A 313 -20.31 13.22 -7.17
N ALA A 314 -20.57 13.50 -5.87
CA ALA A 314 -20.10 12.73 -4.75
C ALA A 314 -21.14 12.72 -3.61
N LEU A 315 -21.30 11.59 -2.92
CA LEU A 315 -22.28 11.47 -1.83
C LEU A 315 -21.99 12.40 -0.65
N ASP A 316 -20.71 12.62 -0.35
CA ASP A 316 -20.32 13.52 0.75
C ASP A 316 -20.62 14.99 0.41
N LEU A 317 -20.44 15.42 -0.86
CA LEU A 317 -20.90 16.73 -1.34
C LEU A 317 -22.43 16.85 -1.25
N LEU A 318 -23.17 15.84 -1.73
CA LEU A 318 -24.63 15.83 -1.66
C LEU A 318 -25.14 15.94 -0.23
N ASN A 319 -24.52 15.22 0.73
CA ASN A 319 -24.87 15.29 2.14
C ASN A 319 -24.68 16.71 2.71
N ALA A 320 -23.53 17.33 2.46
CA ALA A 320 -23.24 18.69 2.93
C ALA A 320 -24.23 19.73 2.33
N ILE A 321 -24.55 19.60 1.04
CA ILE A 321 -25.52 20.48 0.36
C ILE A 321 -26.93 20.24 0.91
N PHE A 322 -27.30 18.98 1.14
CA PHE A 322 -28.60 18.60 1.72
C PHE A 322 -28.80 19.22 3.10
N ASP A 323 -27.85 18.98 4.01
CA ASP A 323 -27.93 19.48 5.39
C ASP A 323 -27.97 21.03 5.43
N ALA A 324 -27.19 21.70 4.56
CA ALA A 324 -27.19 23.15 4.43
C ALA A 324 -28.52 23.67 3.86
N THR A 325 -29.06 23.04 2.81
CA THR A 325 -30.34 23.44 2.19
C THR A 325 -31.51 23.21 3.15
N LEU A 326 -31.47 22.09 3.89
CA LEU A 326 -32.48 21.79 4.90
C LEU A 326 -32.53 22.88 5.99
N ALA A 327 -31.35 23.36 6.41
CA ALA A 327 -31.25 24.39 7.45
C ALA A 327 -31.63 25.78 6.94
N SER A 328 -31.33 26.15 5.67
CA SER A 328 -31.60 27.50 5.13
C SER A 328 -32.99 27.61 4.48
N ASP A 329 -33.34 26.67 3.63
CA ASP A 329 -34.48 26.76 2.70
C ASP A 329 -35.64 25.79 3.08
N GLY A 330 -35.39 24.92 4.07
CA GLY A 330 -36.35 23.99 4.64
C GLY A 330 -36.50 22.67 3.88
N PRO A 331 -37.40 21.78 4.40
CA PRO A 331 -37.51 20.38 3.92
C PRO A 331 -37.94 20.23 2.47
N GLN A 332 -38.78 21.14 1.97
CA GLN A 332 -39.29 21.05 0.59
C GLN A 332 -38.19 21.34 -0.42
N ALA A 333 -37.32 22.34 -0.15
CA ALA A 333 -36.21 22.66 -1.02
C ALA A 333 -35.15 21.53 -1.00
N ALA A 334 -34.88 20.96 0.15
CA ALA A 334 -33.99 19.79 0.30
C ALA A 334 -34.52 18.55 -0.45
N TYR A 335 -35.83 18.33 -0.43
CA TYR A 335 -36.49 17.26 -1.20
C TYR A 335 -36.28 17.42 -2.70
N GLU A 336 -36.58 18.61 -3.26
CA GLU A 336 -36.44 18.84 -4.71
C GLU A 336 -34.98 18.73 -5.15
N LEU A 337 -34.05 19.20 -4.35
CA LEU A 337 -32.62 19.08 -4.61
C LEU A 337 -32.18 17.61 -4.74
N VAL A 338 -32.50 16.78 -3.74
CA VAL A 338 -32.11 15.35 -3.78
C VAL A 338 -32.85 14.61 -4.89
N LYS A 339 -34.10 14.95 -5.16
CA LYS A 339 -34.87 14.36 -6.25
C LYS A 339 -34.27 14.65 -7.63
N GLU A 340 -33.73 15.84 -7.84
CA GLU A 340 -32.99 16.19 -9.05
C GLU A 340 -31.69 15.42 -9.17
N ASP A 341 -30.90 15.35 -8.08
CA ASP A 341 -29.64 14.58 -8.05
C ASP A 341 -29.91 13.08 -8.33
N LEU A 342 -30.94 12.49 -7.72
CA LEU A 342 -31.30 11.09 -7.93
C LEU A 342 -31.73 10.75 -9.36
N ARG A 343 -32.24 11.71 -10.13
CA ARG A 343 -32.53 11.48 -11.56
C ARG A 343 -31.27 11.26 -12.38
N ASN A 344 -30.19 11.95 -12.00
CA ASN A 344 -28.89 11.86 -12.65
C ASN A 344 -28.03 10.76 -12.02
N ASN A 345 -28.03 10.67 -10.70
CA ASN A 345 -27.18 9.77 -9.89
C ASN A 345 -28.03 8.91 -8.94
N PRO A 346 -28.73 7.86 -9.42
CA PRO A 346 -29.60 7.04 -8.60
C PRO A 346 -28.81 6.20 -7.59
N THR A 347 -28.87 6.56 -6.30
CA THR A 347 -28.22 5.84 -5.20
C THR A 347 -29.22 5.54 -4.07
N LEU A 348 -29.00 4.43 -3.35
CA LEU A 348 -29.82 4.12 -2.17
C LEU A 348 -29.58 5.11 -1.02
N VAL A 349 -28.38 5.66 -0.92
CA VAL A 349 -28.06 6.69 0.08
C VAL A 349 -28.78 7.99 -0.23
N GLY A 350 -28.85 8.40 -1.51
CA GLY A 350 -29.67 9.53 -1.95
C GLY A 350 -31.16 9.31 -1.69
N LEU A 351 -31.67 8.09 -1.91
CA LEU A 351 -33.06 7.76 -1.59
C LEU A 351 -33.34 7.85 -0.08
N ASP A 352 -32.41 7.44 0.77
CA ASP A 352 -32.52 7.60 2.24
C ASP A 352 -32.67 9.08 2.63
N ARG A 353 -31.86 9.98 2.02
CA ARG A 353 -31.94 11.44 2.21
C ARG A 353 -33.23 12.03 1.64
N LEU A 354 -33.72 11.52 0.50
CA LEU A 354 -35.03 11.95 -0.05
C LEU A 354 -36.16 11.66 0.91
N LEU A 355 -36.19 10.45 1.47
CA LEU A 355 -37.19 10.04 2.47
C LEU A 355 -37.08 10.87 3.74
N GLU A 356 -35.88 11.25 4.17
CA GLU A 356 -35.66 12.13 5.32
C GLU A 356 -36.33 13.49 5.12
N ALA A 357 -36.08 14.15 3.99
CA ALA A 357 -36.69 15.42 3.66
C ALA A 357 -38.23 15.29 3.56
N GLN A 358 -38.71 14.19 2.97
CA GLN A 358 -40.14 13.94 2.83
C GLN A 358 -40.86 13.74 4.18
N ILE A 359 -40.24 13.03 5.13
CA ILE A 359 -40.75 12.84 6.49
C ILE A 359 -40.88 14.18 7.22
N LEU A 360 -39.90 15.07 7.06
CA LEU A 360 -39.93 16.39 7.69
C LEU A 360 -41.04 17.28 7.14
N ALA A 361 -41.34 17.20 5.84
CA ALA A 361 -42.37 17.96 5.16
C ALA A 361 -43.78 17.33 5.27
N ALA A 362 -43.88 16.04 5.60
CA ALA A 362 -45.16 15.29 5.57
C ALA A 362 -46.08 15.65 6.73
N PRO A 363 -47.44 15.56 6.49
CA PRO A 363 -48.44 15.57 7.56
C PRO A 363 -48.27 14.41 8.53
N GLN A 364 -48.66 14.60 9.79
CA GLN A 364 -48.47 13.60 10.87
C GLN A 364 -49.00 12.20 10.52
N GLU A 365 -50.12 12.14 9.78
CA GLU A 365 -50.78 10.88 9.38
C GLU A 365 -49.92 9.99 8.46
N ARG A 366 -49.05 10.60 7.63
CA ARG A 366 -48.19 9.88 6.68
C ARG A 366 -46.78 9.57 7.21
N LYS A 367 -46.39 10.19 8.32
CA LYS A 367 -45.06 10.01 8.90
C LYS A 367 -44.72 8.55 9.23
N PRO A 368 -45.63 7.75 9.86
CA PRO A 368 -45.30 6.36 10.20
C PRO A 368 -44.94 5.49 8.99
N ASP A 369 -45.71 5.64 7.90
CA ASP A 369 -45.46 4.85 6.67
C ASP A 369 -44.12 5.22 6.02
N LEU A 370 -43.82 6.52 5.96
CA LEU A 370 -42.53 7.02 5.45
C LEU A 370 -41.34 6.62 6.33
N GLN A 371 -41.55 6.59 7.65
CA GLN A 371 -40.49 6.13 8.60
C GLN A 371 -40.18 4.65 8.40
N MET A 372 -41.24 3.81 8.24
CA MET A 372 -41.05 2.39 7.94
C MET A 372 -40.28 2.18 6.63
N LEU A 373 -40.57 2.93 5.58
CA LEU A 373 -39.84 2.88 4.31
C LEU A 373 -38.40 3.35 4.48
N LYS A 374 -38.19 4.44 5.24
CA LYS A 374 -36.82 4.94 5.53
C LYS A 374 -36.01 3.91 6.30
N GLU A 375 -36.55 3.23 7.30
CA GLU A 375 -35.87 2.18 8.06
C GLU A 375 -35.40 1.03 7.16
N ILE A 376 -36.26 0.57 6.25
CA ILE A 376 -35.94 -0.48 5.28
C ILE A 376 -34.79 -0.01 4.37
N VAL A 377 -34.91 1.19 3.79
CA VAL A 377 -33.86 1.74 2.92
C VAL A 377 -32.57 1.96 3.69
N HIS A 378 -32.66 2.55 4.89
CA HIS A 378 -31.50 2.85 5.74
C HIS A 378 -30.72 1.59 6.15
N SER A 379 -31.42 0.50 6.46
CA SER A 379 -30.78 -0.78 6.82
C SER A 379 -29.89 -1.34 5.71
N HIS A 380 -30.19 -1.03 4.45
CA HIS A 380 -29.43 -1.45 3.28
C HIS A 380 -28.40 -0.37 2.86
N SER A 381 -28.79 0.89 2.84
CA SER A 381 -27.93 2.01 2.43
C SER A 381 -26.72 2.20 3.36
N SER A 382 -26.93 2.02 4.68
CA SER A 382 -25.85 2.14 5.67
C SER A 382 -24.70 1.15 5.47
N LYS A 383 -24.96 -0.02 4.85
CA LYS A 383 -23.94 -1.02 4.50
C LYS A 383 -23.15 -0.64 3.25
N LEU A 384 -23.74 0.18 2.38
CA LEU A 384 -23.14 0.64 1.12
C LEU A 384 -22.41 1.98 1.29
N ALA A 385 -22.75 2.76 2.32
CA ALA A 385 -22.14 4.06 2.60
C ALA A 385 -20.78 3.93 3.30
N VAL A 386 -19.90 3.05 2.77
CA VAL A 386 -18.56 2.79 3.34
C VAL A 386 -17.46 3.06 2.33
N TYR A 387 -16.30 3.46 2.84
CA TYR A 387 -15.07 3.57 2.05
C TYR A 387 -14.39 2.20 1.95
N LEU A 388 -13.75 1.93 0.83
CA LEU A 388 -13.11 0.65 0.52
C LEU A 388 -11.64 0.85 0.21
N CYS A 389 -10.77 0.10 0.90
CA CYS A 389 -9.37 0.01 0.52
C CYS A 389 -9.21 -0.82 -0.76
N LYS A 390 -8.65 -0.21 -1.82
CA LYS A 390 -8.45 -0.87 -3.12
C LYS A 390 -7.38 -1.98 -3.07
N GLN A 391 -6.52 -1.96 -2.05
CA GLN A 391 -5.42 -2.92 -1.93
C GLN A 391 -5.83 -4.20 -1.19
N CYS A 392 -6.52 -4.10 -0.04
CA CYS A 392 -6.83 -5.25 0.80
C CYS A 392 -8.33 -5.52 0.99
N GLY A 393 -9.21 -4.65 0.46
CA GLY A 393 -10.66 -4.81 0.59
C GLY A 393 -11.23 -4.41 1.96
N PHE A 394 -10.42 -3.83 2.87
CA PHE A 394 -10.91 -3.37 4.16
C PHE A 394 -11.96 -2.27 3.99
N LYS A 395 -13.07 -2.39 4.72
CA LYS A 395 -14.21 -1.47 4.66
C LYS A 395 -14.30 -0.64 5.93
N ALA A 396 -14.51 0.67 5.80
CA ALA A 396 -14.63 1.59 6.93
C ALA A 396 -15.72 2.64 6.69
N LYS A 397 -16.34 3.12 7.78
CA LYS A 397 -17.33 4.21 7.73
C LYS A 397 -16.69 5.59 7.55
N GLN A 398 -15.43 5.74 7.96
CA GLN A 398 -14.64 6.95 7.81
C GLN A 398 -13.50 6.75 6.81
N PHE A 399 -13.05 7.83 6.19
CA PHE A 399 -11.92 7.83 5.28
C PHE A 399 -10.59 7.76 6.06
N TYR A 400 -9.64 6.98 5.52
CA TYR A 400 -8.28 6.87 6.07
C TYR A 400 -7.24 7.15 4.99
N TRP A 401 -6.26 8.00 5.27
CA TRP A 401 -5.11 8.22 4.38
C TRP A 401 -4.17 7.01 4.35
N GLN A 402 -3.94 6.40 5.52
CA GLN A 402 -3.24 5.14 5.65
C GLN A 402 -4.23 4.04 6.04
N CYS A 403 -4.26 2.94 5.31
CA CYS A 403 -5.16 1.83 5.62
C CYS A 403 -4.75 1.15 6.93
N PRO A 404 -5.64 1.04 7.94
CA PRO A 404 -5.30 0.42 9.22
C PRO A 404 -5.07 -1.10 9.11
N ALA A 405 -5.54 -1.75 8.04
CA ALA A 405 -5.39 -3.19 7.86
C ALA A 405 -4.12 -3.58 7.09
N CYS A 406 -3.76 -2.85 6.03
CA CYS A 406 -2.60 -3.19 5.18
C CYS A 406 -1.47 -2.16 5.20
N GLY A 407 -1.62 -1.06 5.95
CA GLY A 407 -0.62 0.00 6.05
C GLY A 407 -0.41 0.83 4.77
N GLY A 408 -1.14 0.53 3.69
CA GLY A 408 -0.97 1.23 2.41
C GLY A 408 -1.47 2.67 2.46
N TRP A 409 -0.69 3.61 1.91
CA TRP A 409 -1.05 5.02 1.82
C TRP A 409 -1.92 5.31 0.60
N GLU A 410 -2.94 6.16 0.78
CA GLU A 410 -3.89 6.60 -0.27
C GLU A 410 -4.53 5.43 -1.03
N THR A 411 -4.75 4.31 -0.33
CA THR A 411 -5.37 3.12 -0.88
C THR A 411 -6.89 3.11 -0.73
N PHE A 412 -7.44 3.98 0.12
CA PHE A 412 -8.87 4.22 0.20
C PHE A 412 -9.32 5.07 -0.98
N SER A 413 -10.44 4.68 -1.59
CA SER A 413 -11.12 5.58 -2.51
C SER A 413 -11.80 6.69 -1.72
N PRO A 414 -11.72 7.95 -2.16
CA PRO A 414 -12.49 9.03 -1.56
C PRO A 414 -14.00 8.90 -1.82
N ARG A 415 -14.41 8.04 -2.75
CA ARG A 415 -15.81 7.73 -3.04
C ARG A 415 -16.29 6.53 -2.23
N ARG A 416 -17.52 6.59 -1.75
CA ARG A 416 -18.16 5.48 -1.03
C ARG A 416 -18.58 4.36 -1.97
N THR A 417 -18.74 3.13 -1.46
CA THR A 417 -19.07 1.95 -2.29
C THR A 417 -20.40 2.10 -3.04
N ALA A 418 -21.37 2.83 -2.48
CA ALA A 418 -22.64 3.13 -3.14
C ALA A 418 -22.49 3.87 -4.48
N GLU A 419 -21.40 4.60 -4.69
CA GLU A 419 -21.15 5.38 -5.91
C GLU A 419 -20.57 4.53 -7.06
N TYR A 420 -19.99 3.37 -6.76
CA TYR A 420 -19.40 2.50 -7.79
C TYR A 420 -20.46 1.82 -8.65
N ASP A 421 -21.62 1.49 -8.08
CA ASP A 421 -22.71 0.83 -8.83
C ASP A 421 -23.32 1.76 -9.88
N THR A 422 -23.31 3.07 -9.62
CA THR A 422 -23.81 4.07 -10.58
C THR A 422 -22.80 4.32 -11.71
N ALA A 423 -21.50 4.43 -11.41
CA ALA A 423 -20.46 4.61 -12.40
C ALA A 423 -20.40 3.43 -13.40
N ASN A 424 -20.54 2.19 -12.91
CA ASN A 424 -20.59 1.01 -13.76
C ASN A 424 -21.83 0.96 -14.65
N ARG A 425 -22.99 1.47 -14.19
CA ARG A 425 -24.21 1.58 -15.01
C ARG A 425 -24.10 2.65 -16.10
N HIS A 426 -23.43 3.78 -15.82
CA HIS A 426 -23.19 4.81 -16.84
C HIS A 426 -22.23 4.31 -17.92
N LEU A 427 -21.16 3.60 -17.56
CA LEU A 427 -20.24 2.98 -18.52
C LEU A 427 -20.96 1.92 -19.38
N ALA A 428 -21.83 1.11 -18.78
CA ALA A 428 -22.64 0.13 -19.52
C ALA A 428 -23.66 0.80 -20.46
N ARG A 429 -24.28 1.91 -20.05
CA ARG A 429 -25.20 2.68 -20.91
C ARG A 429 -24.49 3.35 -22.07
N SER A 430 -23.35 4.01 -21.85
CA SER A 430 -22.58 4.64 -22.92
C SER A 430 -22.04 3.62 -23.93
N GLN A 431 -21.73 2.40 -23.50
CA GLN A 431 -21.35 1.30 -24.41
C GLN A 431 -22.53 0.77 -25.24
N ILE A 432 -23.74 0.75 -24.67
CA ILE A 432 -24.95 0.33 -25.38
C ILE A 432 -25.42 1.41 -26.35
N GLU A 433 -25.34 2.67 -25.98
CA GLU A 433 -25.68 3.81 -26.87
C GLU A 433 -24.68 3.99 -27.99
N GLY A 434 -23.37 3.75 -27.76
CA GLY A 434 -22.33 3.76 -28.79
C GLY A 434 -22.39 2.60 -29.78
N GLN A 435 -23.13 1.52 -29.47
CA GLN A 435 -23.35 0.37 -30.36
C GLN A 435 -24.62 0.46 -31.22
N ARG A 436 -25.46 1.47 -31.02
CA ARG A 436 -26.58 1.75 -31.92
C ARG A 436 -26.07 2.55 -33.13
N LEU A 437 -25.46 1.86 -34.10
CA LEU A 437 -25.24 2.39 -35.44
C LEU A 437 -26.59 2.72 -36.07
N PRO A 438 -26.73 3.83 -36.80
CA PRO A 438 -27.95 4.18 -37.53
C PRO A 438 -28.15 3.16 -38.66
N LEU A 439 -29.38 2.62 -38.76
CA LEU A 439 -29.89 1.87 -39.91
C LEU A 439 -29.99 2.78 -41.12
#